data_61fb284e51b58a76749a7c9714ae6373
#
_entry.id   61fb284e51b58a76749a7c9714ae6373
#
_cell.length_a   1.000
_cell.length_b   1.000
_cell.length_c   1.000
_cell.angle_alpha   90.00
_cell.angle_beta   90.00
_cell.angle_gamma   90.00
#
_symmetry.space_group_name_H-M   'P 1'
#
loop_
_entity.id
_entity.type
_entity.pdbx_description
1 polymer ?
#
loop_
_entity_poly.entity_id
_entity_poly.type
_entity_poly.pdbx_seq_one_letter_code
_entity_poly.pdbx_strand_id
1 'polypeptide(L)'
;VRLKIFNQPLGVLLIFLTSQIGFSSRVAKAQTQVAPTTSTKSICSTQLGTAIDAVINRPLFSRVRWGILVQPLSSGQTLYSRDAQKYFIPASNLKLLTTAAALQQLGANFRIRTSIYQNGNGVLRVVGRGDPSLSDTQLQTLAQQLKQKGITQIQRLIADDSYIQGDIVNPTWQWEDVQSDYGAPVNSFILNQNIFSLKLVPQAVGKSLQVVWTDVGEAKQWRTINQSVTVAQNQPSYINVTRELSGTVLRIQGQLTTNSEPSLIDLPVVDPNYYFLRRFRTALATEKITLGQTLVVNGGVNQEEIAFVESPPLSELLMETLQNSNNLYAEALLRALAGEKPRVKTKTSVDVGLEAVKASLTQLGVDPANYILVDGSGLSRRNLATPEAFVQTLRGMARTPAGYVYRASLPVAGKIGTLKGRFQNTSAEGIVQAKTGTLTGVVSLSGYINAPKYEPIVFSIIVNQSEQPATILRQAIDEIVVLLTQLQRC
;
A
#
# COMPACT_ATOMS: atom_id res chain seq x y z
N VAL A 1 8.58 -20.51 0.87
CA VAL A 1 9.06 -19.26 1.50
C VAL A 1 8.54 -19.28 2.93
N ARG A 2 9.43 -19.26 3.93
CA ARG A 2 9.05 -19.21 5.35
C ARG A 2 8.69 -17.76 5.67
N LEU A 3 7.43 -17.40 5.56
CA LEU A 3 6.92 -16.19 6.19
C LEU A 3 6.87 -16.42 7.70
N LYS A 4 7.83 -15.91 8.43
CA LYS A 4 7.57 -15.59 9.85
C LYS A 4 6.38 -14.64 9.82
N ILE A 5 5.37 -14.91 10.63
CA ILE A 5 4.21 -14.02 10.77
C ILE A 5 4.76 -12.66 11.23
N PHE A 6 5.10 -11.81 10.30
CA PHE A 6 5.11 -10.39 10.55
C PHE A 6 3.69 -9.94 10.25
N ASN A 7 2.83 -10.13 11.25
CA ASN A 7 1.58 -9.41 11.32
C ASN A 7 1.91 -7.93 11.15
N GLN A 8 1.65 -7.39 9.99
CA GLN A 8 1.46 -5.96 9.85
C GLN A 8 0.18 -5.65 10.62
N PRO A 9 0.23 -4.81 11.65
CA PRO A 9 -0.85 -4.71 12.60
C PRO A 9 -1.90 -3.71 12.15
N LEU A 10 -3.00 -4.22 11.67
CA LEU A 10 -4.27 -3.58 12.00
C LEU A 10 -4.90 -4.40 13.15
N GLY A 11 -4.33 -4.34 14.34
CA GLY A 11 -4.99 -4.98 15.46
C GLY A 11 -4.13 -5.67 16.51
N VAL A 12 -2.81 -5.53 16.51
CA VAL A 12 -1.99 -6.16 17.56
C VAL A 12 -1.21 -5.10 18.35
N LEU A 13 -1.95 -4.28 19.07
CA LEU A 13 -1.39 -3.47 20.16
C LEU A 13 -2.13 -3.75 21.48
N LEU A 14 -2.49 -5.01 21.73
CA LEU A 14 -3.21 -5.36 22.99
C LEU A 14 -2.76 -6.69 23.61
N ILE A 15 -1.58 -7.20 23.29
CA ILE A 15 -1.05 -8.38 23.99
C ILE A 15 0.41 -8.13 24.36
N PHE A 16 0.65 -7.25 25.33
CA PHE A 16 1.82 -7.25 26.21
C PHE A 16 1.47 -6.53 27.51
N LEU A 17 0.44 -7.00 28.20
CA LEU A 17 0.20 -6.57 29.59
C LEU A 17 -0.72 -7.59 30.27
N THR A 18 -0.21 -8.78 30.55
CA THR A 18 -0.66 -9.58 31.69
C THR A 18 0.15 -10.87 31.75
N SER A 19 1.25 -10.85 32.44
CA SER A 19 1.73 -11.99 33.24
C SER A 19 3.01 -11.61 33.96
N GLN A 20 2.87 -11.05 35.14
CA GLN A 20 3.83 -11.18 36.23
C GLN A 20 3.10 -10.76 37.51
N ILE A 21 2.37 -11.70 38.12
CA ILE A 21 2.08 -11.62 39.55
C ILE A 21 2.79 -12.79 40.19
N GLY A 22 3.97 -12.53 40.65
CA GLY A 22 4.69 -13.39 41.61
C GLY A 22 5.02 -12.54 42.82
N PHE A 23 4.26 -12.76 43.92
CA PHE A 23 4.55 -12.15 45.21
C PHE A 23 5.93 -12.60 45.73
N SER A 24 6.82 -11.67 45.96
CA SER A 24 7.83 -11.78 47.06
C SER A 24 8.16 -10.39 47.56
N SER A 25 7.73 -10.16 48.75
CA SER A 25 8.02 -9.00 49.59
C SER A 25 9.54 -8.86 49.85
N ARG A 26 10.18 -7.86 49.24
CA ARG A 26 11.40 -7.25 49.78
C ARG A 26 11.29 -5.74 49.69
N VAL A 27 11.30 -5.10 50.82
CA VAL A 27 11.39 -3.66 50.99
C VAL A 27 12.70 -3.21 50.31
N ALA A 28 12.56 -2.51 49.19
CA ALA A 28 13.66 -1.80 48.55
C ALA A 28 13.37 -0.30 48.59
N LYS A 29 14.35 0.44 49.15
CA LYS A 29 14.36 1.90 49.26
C LYS A 29 14.02 2.55 47.93
N ALA A 30 13.10 3.50 47.96
CA ALA A 30 12.79 4.37 46.82
C ALA A 30 14.04 5.13 46.40
N GLN A 31 14.70 4.68 45.34
CA GLN A 31 15.54 5.53 44.54
C GLN A 31 14.64 6.31 43.61
N THR A 32 14.57 7.60 43.84
CA THR A 32 13.97 8.58 42.94
C THR A 32 14.68 8.45 41.60
N GLN A 33 14.11 7.69 40.66
CA GLN A 33 14.53 7.76 39.26
C GLN A 33 14.15 9.15 38.78
N VAL A 34 15.15 10.02 38.66
CA VAL A 34 15.08 11.23 37.86
C VAL A 34 14.78 10.76 36.45
N ALA A 35 13.58 11.09 35.94
CA ALA A 35 13.24 10.91 34.54
C ALA A 35 14.37 11.57 33.71
N PRO A 36 14.93 10.91 32.69
CA PRO A 36 15.91 11.54 31.85
C PRO A 36 15.21 12.72 31.16
N THR A 37 15.53 13.93 31.58
CA THR A 37 15.30 15.15 30.81
C THR A 37 16.03 14.92 29.49
N THR A 38 15.29 14.59 28.43
CA THR A 38 15.80 14.57 27.05
C THR A 38 16.21 16.01 26.73
N SER A 39 17.44 16.36 27.08
CA SER A 39 18.11 17.53 26.58
C SER A 39 18.15 17.37 25.06
N THR A 40 17.24 18.04 24.35
CA THR A 40 17.26 18.16 22.91
C THR A 40 18.49 18.97 22.53
N LYS A 41 19.63 18.29 22.34
CA LYS A 41 20.85 18.93 21.83
C LYS A 41 20.52 19.47 20.45
N SER A 42 20.39 20.78 20.31
CA SER A 42 20.28 21.42 19.01
C SER A 42 21.58 21.22 18.22
N ILE A 43 21.47 21.04 16.92
CA ILE A 43 22.57 20.77 15.99
C ILE A 43 22.67 21.91 14.98
N CYS A 44 23.87 22.46 14.78
CA CYS A 44 24.13 23.41 13.70
C CYS A 44 24.16 22.70 12.35
N SER A 45 23.74 23.39 11.29
CA SER A 45 23.79 22.84 9.92
C SER A 45 25.20 22.38 9.51
N THR A 46 26.25 23.04 10.00
CA THR A 46 27.66 22.65 9.76
C THR A 46 28.06 21.35 10.43
N GLN A 47 27.36 20.91 11.47
CA GLN A 47 27.62 19.66 12.21
C GLN A 47 26.80 18.49 11.67
N LEU A 48 25.77 18.77 10.85
CA LEU A 48 24.85 17.76 10.38
C LEU A 48 25.53 16.64 9.61
N GLY A 49 26.44 16.96 8.69
CA GLY A 49 27.17 15.98 7.89
C GLY A 49 27.90 14.97 8.75
N THR A 50 28.71 15.45 9.71
CA THR A 50 29.46 14.58 10.65
C THR A 50 28.52 13.69 11.48
N ALA A 51 27.37 14.24 11.91
CA ALA A 51 26.40 13.47 12.71
C ALA A 51 25.73 12.37 11.89
N ILE A 52 25.34 12.64 10.63
CA ILE A 52 24.79 11.60 9.73
C ILE A 52 25.86 10.56 9.41
N ASP A 53 27.08 10.99 9.08
CA ASP A 53 28.17 10.09 8.75
C ASP A 53 28.52 9.16 9.92
N ALA A 54 28.40 9.61 11.16
CA ALA A 54 28.57 8.76 12.35
C ALA A 54 27.52 7.63 12.44
N VAL A 55 26.32 7.82 11.89
CA VAL A 55 25.29 6.78 11.82
C VAL A 55 25.58 5.80 10.69
N ILE A 56 25.79 6.31 9.48
CA ILE A 56 25.85 5.47 8.26
C ILE A 56 27.17 4.71 8.10
N ASN A 57 28.27 5.18 8.72
CA ASN A 57 29.58 4.57 8.65
C ASN A 57 29.84 3.58 9.83
N ARG A 58 28.83 3.21 10.61
CA ARG A 58 28.99 2.14 11.63
C ARG A 58 29.43 0.84 10.96
N PRO A 59 30.29 0.03 11.59
CA PRO A 59 30.78 -1.24 11.02
C PRO A 59 29.64 -2.15 10.52
N LEU A 60 28.50 -2.14 11.20
CA LEU A 60 27.29 -2.88 10.84
C LEU A 60 26.76 -2.54 9.44
N PHE A 61 27.01 -1.33 8.93
CA PHE A 61 26.55 -0.82 7.66
C PHE A 61 27.66 -0.72 6.59
N SER A 62 28.83 -1.31 6.82
CA SER A 62 29.98 -1.20 5.92
C SER A 62 29.74 -1.69 4.49
N ARG A 63 28.77 -2.59 4.28
CA ARG A 63 28.38 -3.13 2.98
C ARG A 63 27.05 -2.58 2.47
N VAL A 64 26.43 -1.69 3.21
CA VAL A 64 25.12 -1.14 2.91
C VAL A 64 25.26 0.08 2.01
N ARG A 65 24.42 0.19 1.02
CA ARG A 65 24.39 1.33 0.10
C ARG A 65 23.37 2.36 0.57
N TRP A 66 23.83 3.59 0.84
CA TRP A 66 23.03 4.71 1.29
C TRP A 66 22.87 5.77 0.20
N GLY A 67 21.63 6.14 -0.11
CA GLY A 67 21.28 7.32 -0.92
C GLY A 67 20.55 8.32 -0.03
N ILE A 68 21.11 9.51 0.15
CA ILE A 68 20.54 10.53 1.05
C ILE A 68 20.63 11.90 0.39
N LEU A 69 19.52 12.65 0.44
CA LEU A 69 19.50 14.07 0.11
C LEU A 69 18.62 14.80 1.12
N VAL A 70 19.16 15.88 1.68
CA VAL A 70 18.47 16.76 2.64
C VAL A 70 18.61 18.20 2.17
N GLN A 71 17.48 18.90 2.04
CA GLN A 71 17.42 20.29 1.60
C GLN A 71 16.35 21.07 2.39
N PRO A 72 16.56 22.36 2.66
CA PRO A 72 15.48 23.25 3.04
C PRO A 72 14.45 23.32 1.91
N LEU A 73 13.17 23.33 2.28
CA LEU A 73 12.07 23.34 1.31
C LEU A 73 12.08 24.61 0.45
N SER A 74 12.41 25.76 1.06
CA SER A 74 12.39 27.07 0.41
C SER A 74 13.56 27.26 -0.56
N SER A 75 14.80 27.16 -0.07
CA SER A 75 16.01 27.49 -0.82
C SER A 75 16.50 26.36 -1.72
N GLY A 76 16.33 25.11 -1.29
CA GLY A 76 16.89 23.94 -1.96
C GLY A 76 18.41 23.81 -1.85
N GLN A 77 19.03 24.60 -0.98
CA GLN A 77 20.45 24.44 -0.68
C GLN A 77 20.70 23.06 -0.07
N THR A 78 21.72 22.35 -0.54
CA THR A 78 22.03 21.03 0.02
C THR A 78 22.62 21.12 1.40
N LEU A 79 21.92 20.57 2.41
CA LEU A 79 22.42 20.42 3.77
C LEU A 79 23.25 19.15 3.95
N TYR A 80 22.83 18.08 3.27
CA TYR A 80 23.57 16.82 3.23
C TYR A 80 23.26 16.05 1.95
N SER A 81 24.27 15.42 1.37
CA SER A 81 24.15 14.60 0.16
C SER A 81 25.06 13.39 0.22
N ARG A 82 24.51 12.21 0.01
CA ARG A 82 25.24 10.95 -0.17
C ARG A 82 24.61 10.18 -1.32
N ASP A 83 25.35 9.92 -2.39
CA ASP A 83 24.88 9.20 -3.57
C ASP A 83 23.50 9.69 -4.09
N ALA A 84 23.20 10.99 -3.93
CA ALA A 84 21.87 11.55 -4.18
C ALA A 84 21.41 11.43 -5.65
N GLN A 85 22.33 11.29 -6.59
CA GLN A 85 22.08 11.12 -8.03
C GLN A 85 22.29 9.68 -8.52
N LYS A 86 22.51 8.73 -7.61
CA LYS A 86 22.62 7.32 -7.96
C LYS A 86 21.27 6.63 -7.88
N TYR A 87 21.05 5.64 -8.73
CA TYR A 87 19.84 4.84 -8.73
C TYR A 87 19.80 3.87 -7.54
N PHE A 88 18.62 3.79 -6.94
CA PHE A 88 18.25 2.87 -5.89
C PHE A 88 16.90 2.24 -6.22
N ILE A 89 16.65 1.03 -5.72
CA ILE A 89 15.31 0.45 -5.68
C ILE A 89 14.55 1.21 -4.59
N PRO A 90 13.45 1.92 -4.92
CA PRO A 90 12.79 2.83 -3.99
C PRO A 90 11.79 2.15 -3.07
N ALA A 91 11.38 0.92 -3.38
CA ALA A 91 10.21 0.30 -2.76
C ALA A 91 8.99 1.24 -2.82
N SER A 92 8.10 1.20 -1.82
CA SER A 92 6.87 2.02 -1.80
C SER A 92 7.08 3.54 -1.74
N ASN A 93 8.32 4.05 -1.64
CA ASN A 93 8.57 5.48 -1.85
C ASN A 93 8.18 5.92 -3.26
N LEU A 94 8.19 4.99 -4.24
CA LEU A 94 7.74 5.26 -5.59
C LEU A 94 6.33 5.83 -5.65
N LYS A 95 5.45 5.46 -4.71
CA LYS A 95 4.08 6.00 -4.61
C LYS A 95 4.04 7.53 -4.50
N LEU A 96 5.11 8.16 -4.00
CA LEU A 96 5.23 9.62 -4.02
C LEU A 96 5.18 10.18 -5.45
N LEU A 97 5.84 9.52 -6.39
CA LEU A 97 5.87 9.93 -7.80
C LEU A 97 4.52 9.70 -8.47
N THR A 98 3.95 8.51 -8.29
CA THR A 98 2.64 8.13 -8.88
C THR A 98 1.52 9.02 -8.37
N THR A 99 1.47 9.27 -7.06
CA THR A 99 0.40 10.06 -6.45
C THR A 99 0.54 11.56 -6.74
N ALA A 100 1.76 12.08 -6.87
CA ALA A 100 1.99 13.44 -7.32
C ALA A 100 1.43 13.64 -8.74
N ALA A 101 1.72 12.72 -9.65
CA ALA A 101 1.21 12.77 -11.02
C ALA A 101 -0.32 12.64 -11.06
N ALA A 102 -0.90 11.70 -10.30
CA ALA A 102 -2.35 11.52 -10.21
C ALA A 102 -3.03 12.80 -9.73
N LEU A 103 -2.52 13.42 -8.67
CA LEU A 103 -3.11 14.62 -8.11
C LEU A 103 -2.99 15.84 -9.06
N GLN A 104 -1.88 15.95 -9.78
CA GLN A 104 -1.66 17.01 -10.77
C GLN A 104 -2.57 16.87 -11.99
N GLN A 105 -2.77 15.67 -12.50
CA GLN A 105 -3.51 15.45 -13.73
C GLN A 105 -5.00 15.31 -13.51
N LEU A 106 -5.43 14.61 -12.45
CA LEU A 106 -6.83 14.29 -12.21
C LEU A 106 -7.51 15.29 -11.26
N GLY A 107 -6.75 15.94 -10.39
CA GLY A 107 -7.28 16.86 -9.37
C GLY A 107 -7.85 16.15 -8.15
N ALA A 108 -7.92 16.86 -7.01
CA ALA A 108 -8.28 16.29 -5.70
C ALA A 108 -9.71 15.73 -5.63
N ASN A 109 -10.63 16.27 -6.46
CA ASN A 109 -12.04 15.89 -6.47
C ASN A 109 -12.39 14.78 -7.46
N PHE A 110 -11.42 14.30 -8.24
CA PHE A 110 -11.63 13.21 -9.20
C PHE A 110 -12.20 11.98 -8.50
N ARG A 111 -13.17 11.31 -9.15
CA ARG A 111 -13.80 10.08 -8.69
C ARG A 111 -13.78 9.03 -9.80
N ILE A 112 -13.63 7.79 -9.42
CA ILE A 112 -13.72 6.65 -10.34
C ILE A 112 -15.14 6.11 -10.28
N ARG A 113 -15.79 6.00 -11.46
CA ARG A 113 -17.19 5.64 -11.57
C ARG A 113 -17.37 4.24 -12.13
N THR A 114 -18.21 3.44 -11.48
CA THR A 114 -18.69 2.15 -11.99
C THR A 114 -20.15 2.33 -12.44
N SER A 115 -20.44 2.06 -13.70
CA SER A 115 -21.70 2.40 -14.35
C SER A 115 -22.44 1.18 -14.88
N ILE A 116 -23.77 1.20 -14.87
CA ILE A 116 -24.61 0.21 -15.53
C ILE A 116 -25.44 0.90 -16.61
N TYR A 117 -25.34 0.38 -17.82
CA TYR A 117 -26.03 0.87 -19.00
C TYR A 117 -27.11 -0.12 -19.46
N GLN A 118 -28.22 0.37 -19.91
CA GLN A 118 -29.23 -0.45 -20.60
C GLN A 118 -28.85 -0.57 -22.07
N ASN A 119 -28.64 -1.79 -22.53
CA ASN A 119 -28.24 -2.10 -23.91
C ASN A 119 -29.28 -2.95 -24.67
N GLY A 120 -30.57 -2.60 -24.50
CA GLY A 120 -31.73 -3.31 -25.08
C GLY A 120 -32.58 -3.99 -24.00
N ASN A 121 -33.68 -4.63 -24.44
CA ASN A 121 -34.61 -5.28 -23.52
C ASN A 121 -33.94 -6.46 -22.77
N GLY A 122 -33.90 -6.36 -21.48
CA GLY A 122 -33.29 -7.38 -20.60
C GLY A 122 -31.77 -7.53 -20.69
N VAL A 123 -31.08 -6.63 -21.43
CA VAL A 123 -29.61 -6.64 -21.54
C VAL A 123 -29.06 -5.45 -20.83
N LEU A 124 -28.26 -5.70 -19.81
CA LEU A 124 -27.50 -4.68 -19.08
C LEU A 124 -26.01 -4.84 -19.34
N ARG A 125 -25.32 -3.70 -19.38
CA ARG A 125 -23.86 -3.63 -19.49
C ARG A 125 -23.30 -2.90 -18.27
N VAL A 126 -22.44 -3.55 -17.49
CA VAL A 126 -21.67 -2.93 -16.42
C VAL A 126 -20.29 -2.58 -16.92
N VAL A 127 -19.85 -1.35 -16.65
CA VAL A 127 -18.54 -0.82 -17.04
C VAL A 127 -17.78 -0.46 -15.78
N GLY A 128 -16.75 -1.24 -15.48
CA GLY A 128 -15.78 -0.94 -14.43
C GLY A 128 -14.70 0.01 -14.95
N ARG A 129 -14.17 0.87 -14.06
CA ARG A 129 -13.05 1.77 -14.39
C ARG A 129 -11.90 1.65 -13.42
N GLY A 130 -11.80 0.51 -12.69
CA GLY A 130 -10.71 0.22 -11.79
C GLY A 130 -10.79 1.00 -10.48
N ASP A 131 -11.99 1.19 -9.92
CA ASP A 131 -12.18 1.77 -8.59
C ASP A 131 -11.63 0.83 -7.50
N PRO A 132 -10.50 1.16 -6.83
CA PRO A 132 -9.91 0.28 -5.82
C PRO A 132 -10.71 0.25 -4.51
N SER A 133 -11.67 1.15 -4.34
CA SER A 133 -12.53 1.26 -3.16
C SER A 133 -13.87 0.54 -3.32
N LEU A 134 -14.17 0.01 -4.51
CA LEU A 134 -15.43 -0.67 -4.78
C LEU A 134 -15.60 -1.90 -3.85
N SER A 135 -16.75 -1.98 -3.22
CA SER A 135 -17.05 -2.99 -2.20
C SER A 135 -18.41 -3.65 -2.44
N ASP A 136 -18.70 -4.71 -1.71
CA ASP A 136 -20.03 -5.36 -1.73
C ASP A 136 -21.15 -4.38 -1.39
N THR A 137 -20.93 -3.40 -0.54
CA THR A 137 -21.91 -2.36 -0.20
C THR A 137 -22.29 -1.55 -1.43
N GLN A 138 -21.34 -1.18 -2.27
CA GLN A 138 -21.60 -0.44 -3.50
C GLN A 138 -22.25 -1.33 -4.57
N LEU A 139 -21.93 -2.64 -4.61
CA LEU A 139 -22.68 -3.58 -5.47
C LEU A 139 -24.14 -3.68 -5.03
N GLN A 140 -24.41 -3.69 -3.73
CA GLN A 140 -25.77 -3.67 -3.19
C GLN A 140 -26.49 -2.38 -3.57
N THR A 141 -25.81 -1.24 -3.51
CA THR A 141 -26.36 0.06 -3.96
C THR A 141 -26.73 0.04 -5.44
N LEU A 142 -25.90 -0.54 -6.31
CA LEU A 142 -26.22 -0.71 -7.74
C LEU A 142 -27.45 -1.59 -7.93
N ALA A 143 -27.55 -2.71 -7.20
CA ALA A 143 -28.73 -3.59 -7.28
C ALA A 143 -30.02 -2.89 -6.81
N GLN A 144 -29.94 -2.07 -5.76
CA GLN A 144 -31.07 -1.25 -5.27
C GLN A 144 -31.50 -0.22 -6.31
N GLN A 145 -30.56 0.48 -6.96
CA GLN A 145 -30.88 1.43 -8.03
C GLN A 145 -31.61 0.74 -9.20
N LEU A 146 -31.16 -0.45 -9.61
CA LEU A 146 -31.84 -1.24 -10.64
C LEU A 146 -33.24 -1.63 -10.19
N LYS A 147 -33.44 -2.04 -8.94
CA LYS A 147 -34.74 -2.37 -8.38
C LYS A 147 -35.67 -1.17 -8.38
N GLN A 148 -35.18 0.02 -8.00
CA GLN A 148 -35.95 1.27 -8.03
C GLN A 148 -36.40 1.68 -9.46
N LYS A 149 -35.64 1.29 -10.49
CA LYS A 149 -35.99 1.43 -11.92
C LYS A 149 -36.99 0.37 -12.39
N GLY A 150 -37.50 -0.49 -11.52
CA GLY A 150 -38.44 -1.54 -11.86
C GLY A 150 -37.82 -2.79 -12.50
N ILE A 151 -36.51 -2.92 -12.52
CA ILE A 151 -35.84 -4.08 -13.07
C ILE A 151 -35.95 -5.25 -12.07
N THR A 152 -36.62 -6.32 -12.51
CA THR A 152 -36.81 -7.55 -11.73
C THR A 152 -36.12 -8.76 -12.37
N GLN A 153 -35.74 -8.62 -13.65
CA GLN A 153 -35.08 -9.68 -14.40
C GLN A 153 -34.04 -9.08 -15.35
N ILE A 154 -32.84 -9.65 -15.33
CA ILE A 154 -31.77 -9.38 -16.28
C ILE A 154 -31.52 -10.66 -17.07
N GLN A 155 -31.85 -10.65 -18.38
CA GLN A 155 -31.61 -11.82 -19.24
C GLN A 155 -30.13 -12.03 -19.50
N ARG A 156 -29.41 -10.91 -19.74
CA ARG A 156 -27.95 -10.93 -19.99
C ARG A 156 -27.28 -9.74 -19.33
N LEU A 157 -26.25 -10.01 -18.55
CA LEU A 157 -25.34 -9.02 -17.98
C LEU A 157 -23.99 -9.10 -18.69
N ILE A 158 -23.60 -8.01 -19.33
CA ILE A 158 -22.32 -7.84 -20.01
C ILE A 158 -21.39 -7.07 -19.09
N ALA A 159 -20.30 -7.70 -18.63
CA ALA A 159 -19.21 -7.04 -17.91
C ALA A 159 -18.16 -6.56 -18.93
N ASP A 160 -17.99 -5.25 -19.04
CA ASP A 160 -17.02 -4.64 -19.95
C ASP A 160 -15.71 -4.35 -19.21
N ASP A 161 -14.69 -5.19 -19.45
CA ASP A 161 -13.36 -5.08 -18.87
C ASP A 161 -12.37 -4.31 -19.78
N SER A 162 -12.87 -3.44 -20.64
CA SER A 162 -12.03 -2.75 -21.63
C SER A 162 -11.32 -1.50 -21.10
N TYR A 163 -11.73 -0.97 -19.93
CA TYR A 163 -11.18 0.30 -19.44
C TYR A 163 -9.69 0.17 -19.05
N ILE A 164 -9.33 -0.88 -18.35
CA ILE A 164 -7.93 -1.22 -18.08
C ILE A 164 -7.45 -2.27 -19.06
N GLN A 165 -6.40 -1.97 -19.81
CA GLN A 165 -5.82 -2.85 -20.83
C GLN A 165 -4.42 -3.30 -20.47
N GLY A 166 -4.10 -4.54 -20.84
CA GLY A 166 -2.83 -5.20 -20.57
C GLY A 166 -2.92 -6.19 -19.42
N ASP A 167 -1.77 -6.57 -18.88
CA ASP A 167 -1.68 -7.57 -17.84
C ASP A 167 -2.32 -7.08 -16.53
N ILE A 168 -3.17 -7.92 -15.95
CA ILE A 168 -3.79 -7.65 -14.64
C ILE A 168 -2.79 -7.77 -13.48
N VAL A 169 -1.71 -8.53 -13.67
CA VAL A 169 -0.57 -8.63 -12.75
C VAL A 169 0.66 -8.12 -13.50
N ASN A 170 1.42 -7.22 -12.89
CA ASN A 170 2.61 -6.67 -13.54
C ASN A 170 3.66 -7.80 -13.74
N PRO A 171 4.13 -8.06 -14.97
CA PRO A 171 5.04 -9.16 -15.27
C PRO A 171 6.45 -9.01 -14.65
N THR A 172 6.74 -7.87 -14.04
CA THR A 172 8.00 -7.61 -13.36
C THR A 172 7.98 -7.88 -11.86
N TRP A 173 6.79 -8.25 -11.30
CA TRP A 173 6.65 -8.63 -9.90
C TRP A 173 7.20 -10.04 -9.66
N GLN A 174 7.69 -10.29 -8.45
CA GLN A 174 8.19 -11.60 -8.08
C GLN A 174 7.03 -12.57 -7.79
N TRP A 175 7.28 -13.85 -7.98
CA TRP A 175 6.25 -14.88 -7.74
C TRP A 175 5.70 -14.84 -6.32
N GLU A 176 6.57 -14.58 -5.36
CA GLU A 176 6.19 -14.45 -3.96
C GLU A 176 5.23 -13.29 -3.71
N ASP A 177 5.43 -12.18 -4.44
CA ASP A 177 4.60 -10.98 -4.31
C ASP A 177 3.17 -11.24 -4.78
N VAL A 178 3.01 -11.93 -5.92
CA VAL A 178 1.69 -12.17 -6.53
C VAL A 178 0.86 -13.23 -5.80
N GLN A 179 1.42 -13.86 -4.77
CA GLN A 179 0.71 -14.77 -3.88
C GLN A 179 0.15 -14.08 -2.63
N SER A 180 0.52 -12.84 -2.40
CA SER A 180 0.14 -12.04 -1.24
C SER A 180 -0.90 -10.98 -1.63
N ASP A 181 -1.69 -10.54 -0.65
CA ASP A 181 -2.68 -9.47 -0.80
C ASP A 181 -2.13 -8.21 -1.45
N TYR A 182 -0.88 -7.83 -1.12
CA TYR A 182 -0.22 -6.65 -1.67
C TYR A 182 0.20 -6.79 -3.15
N GLY A 183 0.11 -8.00 -3.73
CA GLY A 183 0.32 -8.30 -5.15
C GLY A 183 -0.97 -8.65 -5.88
N ALA A 184 -2.14 -8.23 -5.36
CA ALA A 184 -3.42 -8.50 -5.96
C ALA A 184 -3.53 -7.97 -7.41
N PRO A 185 -4.26 -8.69 -8.30
CA PRO A 185 -4.44 -8.30 -9.69
C PRO A 185 -5.25 -7.00 -9.81
N VAL A 186 -5.01 -6.23 -10.88
CA VAL A 186 -5.64 -4.93 -11.14
C VAL A 186 -6.28 -4.94 -12.52
N ASN A 187 -7.61 -4.92 -12.54
CA ASN A 187 -8.42 -4.86 -13.77
C ASN A 187 -9.49 -3.76 -13.67
N SER A 188 -10.41 -3.68 -14.64
CA SER A 188 -11.48 -2.69 -14.59
C SER A 188 -12.49 -2.93 -13.46
N PHE A 189 -12.60 -4.17 -12.94
CA PHE A 189 -13.54 -4.59 -11.91
C PHE A 189 -12.81 -4.95 -10.60
N ILE A 190 -12.09 -3.99 -10.03
CA ILE A 190 -11.53 -4.18 -8.67
C ILE A 190 -12.71 -4.22 -7.69
N LEU A 191 -12.83 -5.29 -6.92
CA LEU A 191 -13.84 -5.46 -5.89
C LEU A 191 -13.20 -5.97 -4.60
N ASN A 192 -13.51 -5.33 -3.46
CA ASN A 192 -12.91 -5.66 -2.17
C ASN A 192 -11.38 -5.80 -2.29
N GLN A 193 -10.74 -4.87 -3.04
CA GLN A 193 -9.31 -4.87 -3.36
C GLN A 193 -8.81 -6.13 -4.09
N ASN A 194 -9.71 -6.87 -4.74
CA ASN A 194 -9.40 -8.16 -5.40
C ASN A 194 -8.72 -9.16 -4.47
N ILE A 195 -9.11 -9.17 -3.20
CA ILE A 195 -8.66 -10.12 -2.18
C ILE A 195 -9.84 -10.86 -1.56
N PHE A 196 -9.56 -12.03 -1.04
CA PHE A 196 -10.45 -12.79 -0.17
C PHE A 196 -9.69 -13.22 1.08
N SER A 197 -10.43 -13.52 2.16
CA SER A 197 -9.83 -13.88 3.43
C SER A 197 -10.25 -15.27 3.89
N LEU A 198 -9.35 -15.94 4.58
CA LEU A 198 -9.65 -17.14 5.37
C LEU A 198 -9.06 -17.02 6.77
N LYS A 199 -9.68 -17.67 7.74
CA LYS A 199 -9.16 -17.77 9.09
C LYS A 199 -8.65 -19.18 9.35
N LEU A 200 -7.47 -19.27 9.94
CA LEU A 200 -6.88 -20.51 10.42
C LEU A 200 -7.04 -20.55 11.93
N VAL A 201 -7.89 -21.48 12.41
CA VAL A 201 -8.28 -21.59 13.81
C VAL A 201 -7.58 -22.79 14.46
N PRO A 202 -6.83 -22.61 15.55
CA PRO A 202 -6.24 -23.70 16.32
C PRO A 202 -7.31 -24.65 16.85
N GLN A 203 -6.98 -25.94 16.92
CA GLN A 203 -7.82 -26.99 17.48
C GLN A 203 -7.11 -27.70 18.66
N ALA A 204 -7.44 -28.95 18.93
CA ALA A 204 -6.69 -29.77 19.87
C ALA A 204 -5.27 -30.07 19.33
N VAL A 205 -4.30 -30.20 20.25
CA VAL A 205 -2.90 -30.53 19.90
C VAL A 205 -2.84 -31.77 19.00
N GLY A 206 -2.05 -31.67 17.93
CA GLY A 206 -1.90 -32.71 16.91
C GLY A 206 -2.97 -32.70 15.81
N LYS A 207 -4.02 -31.89 15.92
CA LYS A 207 -5.02 -31.70 14.84
C LYS A 207 -4.60 -30.58 13.91
N SER A 208 -4.99 -30.71 12.63
CA SER A 208 -4.83 -29.64 11.65
C SER A 208 -5.61 -28.41 12.07
N LEU A 209 -5.14 -27.22 11.67
CA LEU A 209 -5.90 -25.97 11.86
C LEU A 209 -7.21 -26.05 11.07
N GLN A 210 -8.30 -25.56 11.65
CA GLN A 210 -9.57 -25.43 10.93
C GLN A 210 -9.49 -24.24 9.98
N VAL A 211 -9.85 -24.47 8.70
CA VAL A 211 -9.94 -23.42 7.67
C VAL A 211 -11.37 -22.89 7.63
N VAL A 212 -11.54 -21.60 7.96
CA VAL A 212 -12.83 -20.90 7.92
C VAL A 212 -12.77 -19.83 6.85
N TRP A 213 -13.54 -20.01 5.79
CA TRP A 213 -13.62 -19.07 4.68
C TRP A 213 -14.59 -17.92 5.02
N THR A 214 -14.19 -16.69 4.78
CA THR A 214 -15.07 -15.52 4.92
C THR A 214 -16.07 -15.42 3.76
N ASP A 215 -15.72 -15.97 2.59
CA ASP A 215 -16.57 -16.09 1.42
C ASP A 215 -16.74 -17.56 1.00
N VAL A 216 -17.93 -18.12 1.26
CA VAL A 216 -18.26 -19.52 0.90
C VAL A 216 -18.26 -19.74 -0.62
N GLY A 217 -18.59 -18.71 -1.40
CA GLY A 217 -18.54 -18.77 -2.86
C GLY A 217 -17.11 -18.85 -3.37
N GLU A 218 -16.18 -18.16 -2.73
CA GLU A 218 -14.75 -18.25 -3.04
C GLU A 218 -14.19 -19.62 -2.62
N ALA A 219 -14.59 -20.14 -1.48
CA ALA A 219 -14.18 -21.47 -1.02
C ALA A 219 -14.37 -22.58 -2.06
N LYS A 220 -15.44 -22.47 -2.87
CA LYS A 220 -15.75 -23.44 -3.94
C LYS A 220 -14.79 -23.38 -5.13
N GLN A 221 -14.01 -22.31 -5.25
CA GLN A 221 -13.03 -22.13 -6.33
C GLN A 221 -11.68 -22.79 -5.98
N TRP A 222 -11.47 -23.17 -4.73
CA TRP A 222 -10.17 -23.60 -4.23
C TRP A 222 -10.17 -25.04 -3.74
N ARG A 223 -9.21 -25.80 -4.18
CA ARG A 223 -8.81 -27.05 -3.54
C ARG A 223 -7.78 -26.73 -2.45
N THR A 224 -8.06 -27.13 -1.22
CA THR A 224 -7.17 -26.88 -0.08
C THR A 224 -6.41 -28.13 0.29
N ILE A 225 -5.07 -28.05 0.36
CA ILE A 225 -4.17 -29.08 0.92
C ILE A 225 -3.69 -28.52 2.26
N ASN A 226 -4.32 -29.00 3.35
CA ASN A 226 -4.02 -28.54 4.69
C ASN A 226 -3.06 -29.50 5.41
N GLN A 227 -1.81 -29.06 5.56
CA GLN A 227 -0.72 -29.77 6.25
C GLN A 227 -0.30 -29.01 7.53
N SER A 228 -1.13 -28.09 8.00
CA SER A 228 -0.87 -27.36 9.24
C SER A 228 -1.17 -28.22 10.46
N VAL A 229 -0.65 -27.83 11.62
CA VAL A 229 -0.89 -28.54 12.88
C VAL A 229 -1.09 -27.56 14.04
N THR A 230 -1.95 -27.92 14.98
CA THR A 230 -2.08 -27.24 16.27
C THR A 230 -1.06 -27.84 17.25
N VAL A 231 -0.26 -26.99 17.89
CA VAL A 231 0.80 -27.39 18.83
C VAL A 231 0.56 -26.86 20.24
N ALA A 232 1.32 -27.38 21.22
CA ALA A 232 1.26 -26.92 22.61
C ALA A 232 1.71 -25.46 22.72
N GLN A 233 1.27 -24.77 23.81
CA GLN A 233 1.49 -23.31 24.01
C GLN A 233 2.96 -22.85 24.03
N ASN A 234 3.89 -23.74 24.36
CA ASN A 234 5.32 -23.44 24.43
C ASN A 234 6.06 -23.61 23.09
N GLN A 235 5.36 -23.95 22.03
CA GLN A 235 5.95 -24.12 20.69
C GLN A 235 5.86 -22.81 19.88
N PRO A 236 6.76 -22.58 18.91
CA PRO A 236 6.68 -21.41 18.05
C PRO A 236 5.47 -21.50 17.13
N SER A 237 4.82 -20.36 16.87
CA SER A 237 3.75 -20.22 15.86
C SER A 237 4.32 -19.66 14.56
N TYR A 238 3.99 -20.30 13.44
CA TYR A 238 4.26 -19.81 12.09
C TYR A 238 3.28 -20.43 11.10
N ILE A 239 2.84 -19.68 10.11
CA ILE A 239 1.95 -20.12 9.04
C ILE A 239 2.57 -19.75 7.69
N ASN A 240 2.41 -20.64 6.74
CA ASN A 240 2.71 -20.42 5.34
C ASN A 240 1.52 -20.89 4.50
N VAL A 241 0.90 -19.97 3.75
CA VAL A 241 -0.16 -20.28 2.79
C VAL A 241 0.34 -19.91 1.41
N THR A 242 0.37 -20.86 0.51
CA THR A 242 0.86 -20.67 -0.86
C THR A 242 -0.13 -21.21 -1.87
N ARG A 243 -0.15 -20.61 -3.04
CA ARG A 243 -0.89 -21.07 -4.21
C ARG A 243 0.04 -21.84 -5.14
N GLU A 244 -0.41 -22.96 -5.67
CA GLU A 244 0.32 -23.66 -6.72
C GLU A 244 0.28 -22.87 -8.03
N LEU A 245 1.37 -22.94 -8.81
CA LEU A 245 1.52 -22.22 -10.09
C LEU A 245 0.37 -22.47 -11.08
N SER A 246 -0.14 -23.69 -11.07
CA SER A 246 -1.11 -24.16 -12.07
C SER A 246 -2.58 -23.89 -11.74
N GLY A 247 -2.87 -23.08 -10.70
CA GLY A 247 -4.29 -22.79 -10.51
C GLY A 247 -4.80 -22.51 -9.10
N THR A 248 -5.92 -23.11 -8.77
CA THR A 248 -6.73 -22.86 -7.57
C THR A 248 -6.47 -23.87 -6.46
N VAL A 249 -5.21 -24.28 -6.25
CA VAL A 249 -4.80 -25.13 -5.12
C VAL A 249 -4.08 -24.29 -4.09
N LEU A 250 -4.64 -24.21 -2.88
CA LEU A 250 -4.01 -23.61 -1.71
C LEU A 250 -3.33 -24.70 -0.87
N ARG A 251 -2.06 -24.48 -0.57
CA ARG A 251 -1.30 -25.29 0.37
C ARG A 251 -1.09 -24.52 1.67
N ILE A 252 -1.59 -25.07 2.78
CA ILE A 252 -1.50 -24.49 4.12
C ILE A 252 -0.51 -25.33 4.91
N GLN A 253 0.56 -24.72 5.40
CA GLN A 253 1.62 -25.37 6.16
C GLN A 253 1.98 -24.53 7.38
N GLY A 254 2.64 -25.17 8.36
CA GLY A 254 3.06 -24.51 9.59
C GLY A 254 2.22 -24.89 10.79
N GLN A 255 2.30 -24.09 11.84
CA GLN A 255 1.65 -24.44 13.11
C GLN A 255 1.21 -23.20 13.89
N LEU A 256 0.13 -23.35 14.66
CA LEU A 256 -0.32 -22.40 15.68
C LEU A 256 -0.43 -23.10 17.02
N THR A 257 -0.18 -22.37 18.10
CA THR A 257 -0.39 -22.90 19.43
C THR A 257 -1.88 -22.92 19.79
N THR A 258 -2.28 -23.78 20.70
CA THR A 258 -3.69 -23.95 21.15
C THR A 258 -4.31 -22.66 21.69
N ASN A 259 -3.51 -21.73 22.19
CA ASN A 259 -3.94 -20.43 22.73
C ASN A 259 -3.72 -19.26 21.77
N SER A 260 -3.29 -19.53 20.53
CA SER A 260 -3.18 -18.47 19.52
C SER A 260 -4.58 -18.00 19.11
N GLU A 261 -4.72 -16.69 18.94
CA GLU A 261 -5.87 -16.14 18.22
C GLU A 261 -5.93 -16.68 16.79
N PRO A 262 -7.13 -16.82 16.21
CA PRO A 262 -7.27 -17.21 14.81
C PRO A 262 -6.44 -16.31 13.88
N SER A 263 -5.62 -16.91 13.01
CA SER A 263 -4.82 -16.16 12.04
C SER A 263 -5.67 -15.82 10.82
N LEU A 264 -5.85 -14.54 10.53
CA LEU A 264 -6.48 -14.06 9.30
C LEU A 264 -5.43 -14.03 8.18
N ILE A 265 -5.76 -14.62 7.05
CA ILE A 265 -4.90 -14.69 5.85
C ILE A 265 -5.67 -14.07 4.70
N ASP A 266 -5.12 -13.01 4.13
CA ASP A 266 -5.65 -12.34 2.95
C ASP A 266 -4.88 -12.80 1.71
N LEU A 267 -5.61 -13.18 0.67
CA LEU A 267 -5.07 -13.75 -0.55
C LEU A 267 -5.68 -13.07 -1.79
N PRO A 268 -4.92 -12.90 -2.87
CA PRO A 268 -5.44 -12.33 -4.10
C PRO A 268 -6.38 -13.30 -4.82
N VAL A 269 -7.47 -12.78 -5.38
CA VAL A 269 -8.33 -13.55 -6.29
C VAL A 269 -7.58 -13.90 -7.57
N VAL A 270 -7.93 -15.02 -8.21
CA VAL A 270 -7.30 -15.45 -9.47
C VAL A 270 -7.94 -14.75 -10.67
N ASP A 271 -9.26 -14.69 -10.68
CA ASP A 271 -10.05 -14.08 -11.75
C ASP A 271 -10.95 -12.97 -11.18
N PRO A 272 -10.51 -11.70 -11.24
CA PRO A 272 -11.29 -10.58 -10.72
C PRO A 272 -12.65 -10.41 -11.43
N ASN A 273 -12.76 -10.71 -12.73
CA ASN A 273 -14.01 -10.59 -13.47
C ASN A 273 -15.04 -11.59 -12.97
N TYR A 274 -14.62 -12.85 -12.79
CA TYR A 274 -15.47 -13.88 -12.22
C TYR A 274 -15.87 -13.56 -10.77
N TYR A 275 -14.90 -13.08 -9.96
CA TYR A 275 -15.15 -12.66 -8.59
C TYR A 275 -16.21 -11.55 -8.53
N PHE A 276 -16.06 -10.50 -9.33
CA PHE A 276 -17.02 -9.40 -9.43
C PHE A 276 -18.41 -9.91 -9.83
N LEU A 277 -18.51 -10.68 -10.92
CA LEU A 277 -19.80 -11.18 -11.42
C LEU A 277 -20.52 -12.08 -10.41
N ARG A 278 -19.78 -12.91 -9.67
CA ARG A 278 -20.32 -13.77 -8.63
C ARG A 278 -20.87 -12.96 -7.47
N ARG A 279 -20.12 -11.96 -7.02
CA ARG A 279 -20.54 -11.06 -5.92
C ARG A 279 -21.73 -10.19 -6.34
N PHE A 280 -21.73 -9.68 -7.56
CA PHE A 280 -22.83 -8.89 -8.07
C PHE A 280 -24.11 -9.72 -8.25
N ARG A 281 -24.01 -10.98 -8.69
CA ARG A 281 -25.14 -11.92 -8.71
C ARG A 281 -25.76 -12.06 -7.30
N THR A 282 -24.95 -12.12 -6.26
CA THR A 282 -25.43 -12.18 -4.87
C THR A 282 -26.18 -10.91 -4.50
N ALA A 283 -25.65 -9.73 -4.82
CA ALA A 283 -26.31 -8.44 -4.55
C ALA A 283 -27.66 -8.33 -5.29
N LEU A 284 -27.72 -8.74 -6.56
CA LEU A 284 -28.95 -8.76 -7.34
C LEU A 284 -30.01 -9.71 -6.73
N ALA A 285 -29.58 -10.90 -6.27
CA ALA A 285 -30.47 -11.87 -5.64
C ALA A 285 -31.06 -11.33 -4.33
N THR A 286 -30.29 -10.57 -3.53
CA THR A 286 -30.78 -9.90 -2.31
C THR A 286 -31.94 -8.93 -2.65
N GLU A 287 -31.88 -8.23 -3.77
CA GLU A 287 -32.93 -7.34 -4.25
C GLU A 287 -34.04 -8.08 -5.07
N LYS A 288 -34.00 -9.41 -5.09
CA LYS A 288 -34.95 -10.26 -5.83
C LYS A 288 -34.93 -9.98 -7.36
N ILE A 289 -33.76 -9.63 -7.89
CA ILE A 289 -33.53 -9.48 -9.32
C ILE A 289 -32.92 -10.79 -9.82
N THR A 290 -33.60 -11.42 -10.76
CA THR A 290 -33.10 -12.66 -11.40
C THR A 290 -32.07 -12.32 -12.45
N LEU A 291 -30.93 -13.04 -12.46
CA LEU A 291 -29.86 -12.88 -13.42
C LEU A 291 -29.68 -14.16 -14.25
N GLY A 292 -29.87 -14.04 -15.55
CA GLY A 292 -29.64 -15.09 -16.53
C GLY A 292 -28.15 -15.26 -16.86
N GLN A 293 -27.81 -15.01 -18.12
CA GLN A 293 -26.46 -15.18 -18.64
C GLN A 293 -25.52 -14.03 -18.23
N THR A 294 -24.26 -14.33 -18.04
CA THR A 294 -23.18 -13.33 -17.86
C THR A 294 -22.14 -13.51 -18.95
N LEU A 295 -21.59 -12.38 -19.43
CA LEU A 295 -20.56 -12.36 -20.45
C LEU A 295 -19.53 -11.29 -20.10
N VAL A 296 -18.24 -11.61 -20.23
CA VAL A 296 -17.16 -10.62 -20.15
C VAL A 296 -16.77 -10.23 -21.56
N VAL A 297 -16.66 -8.94 -21.83
CA VAL A 297 -16.25 -8.38 -23.11
C VAL A 297 -15.20 -7.28 -22.95
N ASN A 298 -14.46 -7.03 -24.00
CA ASN A 298 -13.46 -5.97 -24.07
C ASN A 298 -13.90 -4.91 -25.10
N GLY A 299 -14.86 -4.06 -24.69
CA GLY A 299 -15.36 -2.95 -25.48
C GLY A 299 -16.82 -3.09 -25.92
N GLY A 300 -17.38 -2.03 -26.48
CA GLY A 300 -18.74 -1.93 -26.99
C GLY A 300 -19.30 -0.53 -26.82
N VAL A 301 -20.56 -0.34 -27.27
CA VAL A 301 -21.25 0.93 -27.20
C VAL A 301 -22.08 0.99 -25.91
N ASN A 302 -21.96 2.06 -25.18
CA ASN A 302 -22.80 2.39 -24.04
C ASN A 302 -24.01 3.17 -24.54
N GLN A 303 -25.20 2.79 -24.07
CA GLN A 303 -26.46 3.50 -24.36
C GLN A 303 -26.84 4.37 -23.14
N GLU A 304 -28.01 4.15 -22.56
CA GLU A 304 -28.50 4.92 -21.43
C GLU A 304 -27.90 4.41 -20.12
N GLU A 305 -27.27 5.29 -19.34
CA GLU A 305 -26.81 4.97 -17.99
C GLU A 305 -27.99 4.96 -17.01
N ILE A 306 -28.23 3.82 -16.38
CA ILE A 306 -29.39 3.62 -15.51
C ILE A 306 -29.03 3.47 -14.03
N ALA A 307 -27.79 3.13 -13.71
CA ALA A 307 -27.29 3.05 -12.35
C ALA A 307 -25.79 3.32 -12.31
N PHE A 308 -25.30 3.86 -11.20
CA PHE A 308 -23.86 4.04 -10.99
C PHE A 308 -23.51 4.17 -9.51
N VAL A 309 -22.24 3.93 -9.22
CA VAL A 309 -21.57 4.29 -7.96
C VAL A 309 -20.24 4.96 -8.26
N GLU A 310 -19.75 5.74 -7.32
CA GLU A 310 -18.47 6.44 -7.44
C GLU A 310 -17.58 6.14 -6.24
N SER A 311 -16.29 6.17 -6.47
CA SER A 311 -15.30 6.13 -5.40
C SER A 311 -15.40 7.37 -4.49
N PRO A 312 -14.80 7.36 -3.30
CA PRO A 312 -14.39 8.60 -2.63
C PRO A 312 -13.56 9.49 -3.57
N PRO A 313 -13.43 10.81 -3.28
CA PRO A 313 -12.57 11.68 -4.07
C PRO A 313 -11.11 11.24 -4.01
N LEU A 314 -10.32 11.63 -5.03
CA LEU A 314 -8.90 11.28 -5.10
C LEU A 314 -8.14 11.65 -3.83
N SER A 315 -8.48 12.76 -3.18
CA SER A 315 -7.88 13.17 -1.91
C SER A 315 -7.96 12.08 -0.83
N GLU A 316 -9.04 11.31 -0.76
CA GLU A 316 -9.21 10.18 0.16
C GLU A 316 -8.52 8.91 -0.36
N LEU A 317 -8.58 8.64 -1.67
CA LEU A 317 -7.85 7.52 -2.28
C LEU A 317 -6.34 7.65 -2.07
N LEU A 318 -5.82 8.89 -2.05
CA LEU A 318 -4.42 9.18 -1.73
C LEU A 318 -4.05 8.82 -0.29
N MET A 319 -4.96 9.03 0.68
CA MET A 319 -4.71 8.64 2.06
C MET A 319 -4.50 7.12 2.16
N GLU A 320 -5.37 6.32 1.54
CA GLU A 320 -5.20 4.87 1.51
C GLU A 320 -3.89 4.47 0.81
N THR A 321 -3.58 5.10 -0.31
CA THR A 321 -2.36 4.83 -1.08
C THR A 321 -1.08 5.11 -0.29
N LEU A 322 -1.03 6.23 0.43
CA LEU A 322 0.20 6.72 1.07
C LEU A 322 0.30 6.33 2.54
N GLN A 323 -0.76 6.51 3.35
CA GLN A 323 -0.74 6.21 4.78
C GLN A 323 -0.67 4.71 5.04
N ASN A 324 -1.47 3.90 4.32
CA ASN A 324 -1.48 2.45 4.45
C ASN A 324 -0.51 1.76 3.47
N SER A 325 0.12 2.54 2.58
CA SER A 325 1.05 2.03 1.57
C SER A 325 0.42 1.01 0.61
N ASN A 326 -0.86 1.18 0.30
CA ASN A 326 -1.63 0.23 -0.49
C ASN A 326 -1.13 0.18 -1.95
N ASN A 327 -0.69 -1.01 -2.39
CA ASN A 327 -0.15 -1.20 -3.73
C ASN A 327 -1.25 -1.17 -4.78
N LEU A 328 -2.38 -1.84 -4.52
CA LEU A 328 -3.49 -1.91 -5.46
C LEU A 328 -4.02 -0.51 -5.81
N TYR A 329 -4.17 0.37 -4.79
CA TYR A 329 -4.59 1.76 -5.01
C TYR A 329 -3.58 2.52 -5.88
N ALA A 330 -2.29 2.36 -5.64
CA ALA A 330 -1.25 3.00 -6.46
C ALA A 330 -1.31 2.52 -7.92
N GLU A 331 -1.51 1.22 -8.12
CA GLU A 331 -1.63 0.61 -9.44
C GLU A 331 -2.92 1.02 -10.17
N ALA A 332 -4.03 1.14 -9.45
CA ALA A 332 -5.29 1.65 -9.98
C ALA A 332 -5.15 3.12 -10.42
N LEU A 333 -4.53 3.96 -9.58
CA LEU A 333 -4.28 5.37 -9.91
C LEU A 333 -3.34 5.52 -11.11
N LEU A 334 -2.29 4.70 -11.22
CA LEU A 334 -1.43 4.69 -12.41
C LEU A 334 -2.24 4.43 -13.68
N ARG A 335 -3.17 3.45 -13.64
CA ARG A 335 -4.01 3.11 -14.80
C ARG A 335 -5.09 4.15 -15.05
N ALA A 336 -5.61 4.80 -14.02
CA ALA A 336 -6.55 5.91 -14.15
C ALA A 336 -5.94 7.12 -14.89
N LEU A 337 -4.62 7.33 -14.81
CA LEU A 337 -3.89 8.34 -15.58
C LEU A 337 -3.94 8.09 -17.09
N ALA A 338 -4.13 6.84 -17.54
CA ALA A 338 -4.34 6.54 -18.94
C ALA A 338 -5.68 7.11 -19.46
N GLY A 339 -6.67 7.22 -18.57
CA GLY A 339 -7.97 7.84 -18.86
C GLY A 339 -8.74 7.13 -19.97
N GLU A 340 -9.75 7.84 -20.51
CA GLU A 340 -10.58 7.41 -21.63
C GLU A 340 -10.02 7.85 -23.01
N LYS A 341 -8.73 8.17 -23.07
CA LYS A 341 -8.09 8.62 -24.31
C LYS A 341 -8.16 7.53 -25.40
N PRO A 342 -8.24 7.93 -26.69
CA PRO A 342 -8.17 6.97 -27.79
C PRO A 342 -6.94 6.09 -27.64
N ARG A 343 -7.12 4.78 -27.60
CA ARG A 343 -6.08 3.85 -27.23
C ARG A 343 -5.24 3.47 -28.42
N VAL A 344 -3.95 3.60 -28.29
CA VAL A 344 -3.00 3.03 -29.23
C VAL A 344 -2.97 1.52 -28.95
N LYS A 345 -3.35 0.70 -29.94
CA LYS A 345 -3.46 -0.78 -29.81
C LYS A 345 -2.20 -1.48 -29.28
N THR A 346 -1.04 -0.82 -29.34
CA THR A 346 0.26 -1.35 -28.93
C THR A 346 0.68 -0.95 -27.52
N LYS A 347 -0.12 -0.15 -26.80
CA LYS A 347 0.22 0.33 -25.44
C LYS A 347 -0.80 -0.18 -24.41
N THR A 348 -0.29 -0.68 -23.31
CA THR A 348 -1.10 -1.03 -22.13
C THR A 348 -1.50 0.21 -21.34
N SER A 349 -2.49 0.08 -20.43
CA SER A 349 -2.84 1.17 -19.49
C SER A 349 -1.66 1.53 -18.57
N VAL A 350 -0.77 0.59 -18.28
CA VAL A 350 0.46 0.85 -17.52
C VAL A 350 1.41 1.73 -18.32
N ASP A 351 1.65 1.42 -19.60
CA ASP A 351 2.54 2.22 -20.46
C ASP A 351 2.07 3.68 -20.56
N VAL A 352 0.78 3.87 -20.84
CA VAL A 352 0.19 5.22 -20.96
C VAL A 352 0.22 5.95 -19.61
N GLY A 353 -0.07 5.25 -18.51
CA GLY A 353 0.01 5.79 -17.16
C GLY A 353 1.43 6.23 -16.80
N LEU A 354 2.45 5.43 -17.12
CA LEU A 354 3.85 5.78 -16.88
C LEU A 354 4.31 6.99 -17.71
N GLU A 355 3.83 7.11 -18.95
CA GLU A 355 4.07 8.31 -19.77
C GLU A 355 3.42 9.55 -19.15
N ALA A 356 2.20 9.42 -18.61
CA ALA A 356 1.51 10.49 -17.90
C ALA A 356 2.23 10.89 -16.60
N VAL A 357 2.74 9.91 -15.84
CA VAL A 357 3.59 10.16 -14.67
C VAL A 357 4.83 10.94 -15.07
N LYS A 358 5.54 10.52 -16.12
CA LYS A 358 6.74 11.21 -16.61
C LYS A 358 6.43 12.67 -16.99
N ALA A 359 5.35 12.90 -17.73
CA ALA A 359 4.95 14.25 -18.16
C ALA A 359 4.63 15.15 -16.93
N SER A 360 3.85 14.65 -15.98
CA SER A 360 3.48 15.39 -14.77
C SER A 360 4.69 15.72 -13.88
N LEU A 361 5.59 14.77 -13.71
CA LEU A 361 6.83 14.96 -12.94
C LEU A 361 7.77 15.98 -13.60
N THR A 362 7.86 15.95 -14.93
CA THR A 362 8.64 16.96 -15.67
C THR A 362 8.07 18.37 -15.46
N GLN A 363 6.74 18.53 -15.45
CA GLN A 363 6.09 19.81 -15.15
C GLN A 363 6.34 20.27 -13.70
N LEU A 364 6.53 19.34 -12.76
CA LEU A 364 6.93 19.63 -11.38
C LEU A 364 8.42 19.97 -11.22
N GLY A 365 9.19 19.91 -12.31
CA GLY A 365 10.63 20.17 -12.31
C GLY A 365 11.48 18.97 -11.89
N VAL A 366 10.95 17.74 -12.00
CA VAL A 366 11.70 16.53 -11.76
C VAL A 366 12.40 16.10 -13.04
N ASP A 367 13.73 15.91 -12.98
CA ASP A 367 14.50 15.44 -14.12
C ASP A 367 14.11 14.00 -14.49
N PRO A 368 13.65 13.73 -15.73
CA PRO A 368 13.32 12.39 -16.19
C PRO A 368 14.47 11.37 -16.15
N ALA A 369 15.73 11.84 -16.10
CA ALA A 369 16.89 10.98 -15.95
C ALA A 369 17.06 10.42 -14.53
N ASN A 370 16.32 10.95 -13.55
CA ASN A 370 16.45 10.56 -12.16
C ASN A 370 15.60 9.35 -11.76
N TYR A 371 14.82 8.76 -12.67
CA TYR A 371 14.00 7.58 -12.38
C TYR A 371 13.72 6.70 -13.61
N ILE A 372 13.51 5.41 -13.36
CA ILE A 372 13.02 4.40 -14.29
C ILE A 372 11.86 3.69 -13.60
N LEU A 373 10.65 3.79 -14.18
CA LEU A 373 9.43 3.25 -13.58
C LEU A 373 8.88 2.13 -14.45
N VAL A 374 8.42 1.06 -13.81
CA VAL A 374 7.77 -0.09 -14.46
C VAL A 374 6.43 -0.47 -13.81
N ASP A 375 6.10 0.13 -12.66
CA ASP A 375 4.82 0.01 -11.97
C ASP A 375 4.48 1.31 -11.22
N GLY A 376 3.31 1.38 -10.59
CA GLY A 376 2.86 2.55 -9.81
C GLY A 376 3.12 2.43 -8.32
N SER A 377 3.37 1.25 -7.82
CA SER A 377 3.42 0.93 -6.39
C SER A 377 4.83 0.89 -5.80
N GLY A 378 5.82 0.60 -6.64
CA GLY A 378 7.19 0.34 -6.21
C GLY A 378 7.42 -1.11 -5.75
N LEU A 379 6.51 -2.03 -6.08
CA LEU A 379 6.66 -3.45 -5.77
C LEU A 379 7.74 -4.09 -6.64
N SER A 380 7.79 -3.72 -7.90
CA SER A 380 8.82 -4.20 -8.83
C SER A 380 10.22 -3.73 -8.43
N ARG A 381 11.15 -4.68 -8.35
CA ARG A 381 12.57 -4.39 -8.14
C ARG A 381 13.27 -3.77 -9.36
N ARG A 382 12.58 -3.69 -10.51
CA ARG A 382 13.05 -3.01 -11.71
C ARG A 382 12.81 -1.49 -11.68
N ASN A 383 12.02 -0.99 -10.74
CA ASN A 383 11.93 0.44 -10.50
C ASN A 383 13.24 0.96 -9.93
N LEU A 384 13.73 2.05 -10.50
CA LEU A 384 14.91 2.75 -10.02
C LEU A 384 14.59 4.24 -9.87
N ALA A 385 15.03 4.84 -8.77
CA ALA A 385 14.93 6.27 -8.56
C ALA A 385 16.07 6.78 -7.69
N THR A 386 16.44 8.04 -7.90
CA THR A 386 17.46 8.71 -7.12
C THR A 386 16.80 9.42 -5.89
N PRO A 387 17.51 9.63 -4.78
CA PRO A 387 17.05 10.52 -3.73
C PRO A 387 16.64 11.91 -4.25
N GLU A 388 17.33 12.40 -5.27
CA GLU A 388 17.05 13.68 -5.91
C GLU A 388 15.65 13.71 -6.55
N ALA A 389 15.23 12.63 -7.25
CA ALA A 389 13.88 12.54 -7.82
C ALA A 389 12.79 12.76 -6.78
N PHE A 390 12.93 12.17 -5.59
CA PHE A 390 11.96 12.32 -4.50
C PHE A 390 11.97 13.73 -3.92
N VAL A 391 13.15 14.30 -3.69
CA VAL A 391 13.28 15.67 -3.16
C VAL A 391 12.72 16.68 -4.16
N GLN A 392 13.01 16.54 -5.45
CA GLN A 392 12.45 17.38 -6.52
C GLN A 392 10.91 17.26 -6.55
N THR A 393 10.35 16.04 -6.49
CA THR A 393 8.90 15.81 -6.47
C THR A 393 8.25 16.47 -5.27
N LEU A 394 8.78 16.26 -4.05
CA LEU A 394 8.26 16.84 -2.83
C LEU A 394 8.30 18.38 -2.88
N ARG A 395 9.40 18.96 -3.36
CA ARG A 395 9.52 20.42 -3.54
C ARG A 395 8.59 20.95 -4.61
N GLY A 396 8.47 20.26 -5.74
CA GLY A 396 7.54 20.62 -6.80
C GLY A 396 6.11 20.65 -6.29
N MET A 397 5.66 19.57 -5.64
CA MET A 397 4.30 19.47 -5.07
C MET A 397 4.02 20.57 -4.04
N ALA A 398 4.96 20.89 -3.17
CA ALA A 398 4.78 21.93 -2.16
C ALA A 398 4.51 23.35 -2.75
N ARG A 399 4.83 23.56 -4.01
CA ARG A 399 4.59 24.82 -4.74
C ARG A 399 3.26 24.87 -5.49
N THR A 400 2.55 23.73 -5.56
CA THR A 400 1.27 23.63 -6.26
C THR A 400 0.09 23.94 -5.35
N PRO A 401 -1.07 24.35 -5.88
CA PRO A 401 -2.30 24.50 -5.10
C PRO A 401 -2.72 23.19 -4.40
N ALA A 402 -2.37 22.03 -4.98
CA ALA A 402 -2.68 20.70 -4.44
C ALA A 402 -1.66 20.22 -3.39
N GLY A 403 -0.61 20.98 -3.12
CA GLY A 403 0.46 20.62 -2.19
C GLY A 403 -0.01 20.30 -0.78
N TYR A 404 -1.02 21.03 -0.29
CA TYR A 404 -1.61 20.73 1.02
C TYR A 404 -2.26 19.33 1.05
N VAL A 405 -3.09 19.01 0.04
CA VAL A 405 -3.75 17.69 -0.06
C VAL A 405 -2.71 16.57 -0.15
N TYR A 406 -1.70 16.76 -0.99
CA TYR A 406 -0.61 15.78 -1.14
C TYR A 406 0.12 15.54 0.18
N ARG A 407 0.49 16.59 0.89
CA ARG A 407 1.18 16.50 2.17
C ARG A 407 0.31 15.88 3.27
N ALA A 408 -0.99 16.25 3.34
CA ALA A 408 -1.94 15.69 4.30
C ALA A 408 -2.19 14.19 4.10
N SER A 409 -1.94 13.67 2.90
CA SER A 409 -2.08 12.23 2.59
C SER A 409 -0.91 11.38 3.08
N LEU A 410 0.18 11.99 3.58
CA LEU A 410 1.36 11.26 4.05
C LEU A 410 1.17 10.68 5.46
N PRO A 411 1.83 9.57 5.79
CA PRO A 411 1.98 9.11 7.18
C PRO A 411 2.61 10.19 8.06
N VAL A 412 2.17 10.26 9.32
CA VAL A 412 2.69 11.20 10.33
C VAL A 412 3.41 10.44 11.43
N ALA A 413 4.63 10.83 11.72
CA ALA A 413 5.47 10.23 12.77
C ALA A 413 4.74 10.15 14.12
N GLY A 414 4.67 8.96 14.71
CA GLY A 414 4.03 8.68 15.99
C GLY A 414 2.50 8.78 16.00
N LYS A 415 1.83 9.07 14.86
CA LYS A 415 0.38 9.38 14.84
C LYS A 415 -0.41 8.54 13.83
N ILE A 416 -0.04 8.53 12.56
CA ILE A 416 -0.88 8.02 11.47
C ILE A 416 -0.09 7.15 10.51
N GLY A 417 -0.74 6.12 9.97
CA GLY A 417 -0.26 5.28 8.88
C GLY A 417 0.97 4.44 9.27
N THR A 418 1.81 4.16 8.32
CA THR A 418 3.02 3.33 8.50
C THR A 418 4.07 3.92 9.46
N LEU A 419 3.91 5.17 9.88
CA LEU A 419 4.74 5.83 10.87
C LEU A 419 4.10 5.88 12.28
N LYS A 420 2.87 5.36 12.47
CA LYS A 420 2.15 5.41 13.76
C LYS A 420 2.98 4.82 14.92
N GLY A 421 3.69 3.73 14.69
CA GLY A 421 4.53 3.05 15.69
C GLY A 421 6.00 3.50 15.70
N ARG A 422 6.38 4.50 14.90
CA ARG A 422 7.76 5.02 14.79
C ARG A 422 7.84 6.44 15.32
N PHE A 423 9.00 6.84 15.82
CA PHE A 423 9.28 8.20 16.33
C PHE A 423 8.48 8.60 17.59
N GLN A 424 7.79 7.70 18.25
CA GLN A 424 7.09 7.98 19.51
C GLN A 424 8.07 8.44 20.58
N ASN A 425 7.70 9.45 21.35
CA ASN A 425 8.54 10.05 22.40
C ASN A 425 9.86 10.63 21.89
N THR A 426 9.94 11.03 20.61
CA THR A 426 11.09 11.73 20.02
C THR A 426 10.73 13.14 19.55
N SER A 427 11.73 13.97 19.23
CA SER A 427 11.51 15.27 18.61
C SER A 427 10.85 15.22 17.22
N ALA A 428 10.77 14.06 16.60
CA ALA A 428 10.17 13.84 15.29
C ALA A 428 8.64 13.61 15.35
N GLU A 429 8.12 13.27 16.53
CA GLU A 429 6.69 12.97 16.71
C GLU A 429 5.79 14.13 16.29
N GLY A 430 4.85 13.85 15.40
CA GLY A 430 3.87 14.83 14.91
C GLY A 430 4.39 15.85 13.89
N ILE A 431 5.71 16.00 13.72
CA ILE A 431 6.30 17.02 12.83
C ILE A 431 6.93 16.46 11.55
N VAL A 432 7.08 15.15 11.45
CA VAL A 432 7.57 14.46 10.25
C VAL A 432 6.39 13.86 9.51
N GLN A 433 6.25 14.19 8.23
CA GLN A 433 5.26 13.64 7.31
C GLN A 433 6.01 12.98 6.16
N ALA A 434 6.03 11.64 6.12
CA ALA A 434 6.90 10.93 5.18
C ALA A 434 6.33 9.57 4.75
N LYS A 435 6.63 9.20 3.51
CA LYS A 435 6.32 7.88 2.94
C LYS A 435 7.42 6.89 3.25
N THR A 436 7.04 5.72 3.73
CA THR A 436 7.93 4.58 3.95
C THR A 436 8.01 3.68 2.73
N GLY A 437 9.13 2.98 2.56
CA GLY A 437 9.25 1.87 1.62
C GLY A 437 10.02 0.71 2.26
N THR A 438 9.63 -0.52 1.95
CA THR A 438 10.32 -1.72 2.43
C THR A 438 10.15 -2.86 1.43
N LEU A 439 11.26 -3.46 1.03
CA LEU A 439 11.37 -4.76 0.36
C LEU A 439 12.54 -5.51 1.02
N THR A 440 12.71 -6.78 0.71
CA THR A 440 13.89 -7.52 1.20
C THR A 440 15.18 -6.82 0.78
N GLY A 441 16.01 -6.43 1.74
CA GLY A 441 17.28 -5.71 1.51
C GLY A 441 17.12 -4.23 1.13
N VAL A 442 15.91 -3.66 1.24
CA VAL A 442 15.59 -2.26 0.88
C VAL A 442 14.74 -1.62 1.96
N VAL A 443 15.15 -0.45 2.44
CA VAL A 443 14.33 0.42 3.30
C VAL A 443 14.45 1.86 2.81
N SER A 444 13.34 2.59 2.78
CA SER A 444 13.35 4.00 2.37
C SER A 444 12.38 4.85 3.19
N LEU A 445 12.68 6.14 3.26
CA LEU A 445 11.83 7.16 3.88
C LEU A 445 12.09 8.50 3.20
N SER A 446 11.02 9.13 2.68
CA SER A 446 11.11 10.45 2.04
C SER A 446 9.91 11.31 2.39
N GLY A 447 10.12 12.59 2.66
CA GLY A 447 9.04 13.48 3.07
C GLY A 447 9.49 14.84 3.57
N TYR A 448 8.68 15.41 4.47
CA TYR A 448 8.81 16.74 5.03
C TYR A 448 9.03 16.73 6.54
N ILE A 449 9.78 17.69 7.02
CA ILE A 449 10.00 17.94 8.45
C ILE A 449 9.71 19.42 8.74
N ASN A 450 8.86 19.70 9.72
CA ASN A 450 8.70 21.03 10.28
C ASN A 450 9.60 21.19 11.50
N ALA A 451 10.92 21.37 11.27
CA ALA A 451 11.88 21.52 12.35
C ALA A 451 11.60 22.81 13.16
N PRO A 452 11.45 22.74 14.51
CA PRO A 452 10.96 23.90 15.30
C PRO A 452 11.90 25.11 15.31
N LYS A 453 13.21 24.88 15.13
CA LYS A 453 14.26 25.92 15.18
C LYS A 453 14.94 26.15 13.83
N TYR A 454 14.39 25.55 12.76
CA TYR A 454 14.91 25.66 11.41
C TYR A 454 13.74 25.83 10.42
N GLU A 455 14.04 26.18 9.19
CA GLU A 455 13.01 26.21 8.16
C GLU A 455 12.55 24.78 7.79
N PRO A 456 11.35 24.61 7.19
CA PRO A 456 10.87 23.31 6.75
C PRO A 456 11.89 22.61 5.84
N ILE A 457 12.10 21.31 6.08
CA ILE A 457 13.07 20.49 5.39
C ILE A 457 12.33 19.48 4.53
N VAL A 458 12.89 19.17 3.36
CA VAL A 458 12.53 18.03 2.52
C VAL A 458 13.71 17.06 2.48
N PHE A 459 13.43 15.77 2.56
CA PHE A 459 14.47 14.76 2.60
C PHE A 459 14.08 13.47 1.87
N SER A 460 15.08 12.73 1.42
CA SER A 460 14.97 11.36 0.94
C SER A 460 16.13 10.54 1.46
N ILE A 461 15.83 9.39 2.08
CA ILE A 461 16.80 8.42 2.55
C ILE A 461 16.41 7.06 1.99
N ILE A 462 17.31 6.42 1.23
CA ILE A 462 17.09 5.11 0.62
C ILE A 462 18.27 4.22 0.94
N VAL A 463 17.98 3.03 1.44
CA VAL A 463 18.96 2.01 1.78
C VAL A 463 18.74 0.79 0.93
N ASN A 464 19.80 0.34 0.26
CA ASN A 464 19.77 -0.86 -0.59
C ASN A 464 20.92 -1.80 -0.25
N GLN A 465 20.84 -3.03 -0.78
CA GLN A 465 21.90 -4.04 -0.69
C GLN A 465 22.30 -4.38 0.74
N SER A 466 21.31 -4.59 1.61
CA SER A 466 21.55 -4.91 3.01
C SER A 466 21.05 -6.31 3.37
N GLU A 467 21.89 -7.06 4.09
CA GLU A 467 21.51 -8.31 4.75
C GLU A 467 20.91 -8.08 6.15
N GLN A 468 21.02 -6.84 6.66
CA GLN A 468 20.50 -6.51 7.97
C GLN A 468 18.96 -6.54 7.98
N PRO A 469 18.34 -6.98 9.09
CA PRO A 469 16.91 -6.90 9.26
C PRO A 469 16.38 -5.48 9.01
N ALA A 470 15.23 -5.36 8.37
CA ALA A 470 14.63 -4.07 8.06
C ALA A 470 14.42 -3.18 9.31
N THR A 471 14.23 -3.79 10.49
CA THR A 471 14.13 -3.09 11.78
C THR A 471 15.40 -2.31 12.12
N ILE A 472 16.56 -2.89 11.90
CA ILE A 472 17.86 -2.25 12.16
C ILE A 472 18.07 -1.07 11.21
N LEU A 473 17.74 -1.25 9.92
CA LEU A 473 17.85 -0.18 8.93
C LEU A 473 16.87 0.97 9.21
N ARG A 474 15.63 0.64 9.64
CA ARG A 474 14.64 1.64 10.04
C ARG A 474 15.12 2.45 11.24
N GLN A 475 15.72 1.81 12.26
CA GLN A 475 16.27 2.50 13.41
C GLN A 475 17.36 3.51 13.01
N ALA A 476 18.27 3.12 12.12
CA ALA A 476 19.31 4.04 11.63
C ALA A 476 18.72 5.21 10.84
N ILE A 477 17.71 4.98 10.00
CA ILE A 477 16.96 6.06 9.31
C ILE A 477 16.27 6.96 10.35
N ASP A 478 15.67 6.38 11.40
CA ASP A 478 14.98 7.14 12.43
C ASP A 478 15.95 8.04 13.22
N GLU A 479 17.14 7.54 13.54
CA GLU A 479 18.21 8.35 14.16
C GLU A 479 18.55 9.56 13.27
N ILE A 480 18.76 9.35 11.96
CA ILE A 480 19.06 10.45 11.03
C ILE A 480 17.92 11.47 11.01
N VAL A 481 16.66 11.02 10.93
CA VAL A 481 15.50 11.92 10.89
C VAL A 481 15.36 12.70 12.20
N VAL A 482 15.64 12.10 13.35
CA VAL A 482 15.65 12.80 14.64
C VAL A 482 16.74 13.89 14.65
N LEU A 483 17.94 13.64 14.08
CA LEU A 483 18.96 14.68 13.93
C LEU A 483 18.44 15.88 13.10
N LEU A 484 17.71 15.59 12.01
CA LEU A 484 17.14 16.66 11.17
C LEU A 484 16.11 17.52 11.93
N THR A 485 15.36 16.93 12.87
CA THR A 485 14.40 17.70 13.68
C THR A 485 15.07 18.60 14.72
N GLN A 486 16.34 18.36 15.02
CA GLN A 486 17.15 19.12 16.00
C GLN A 486 17.94 20.27 15.36
N LEU A 487 17.83 20.45 14.04
CA LEU A 487 18.52 21.54 13.34
C LEU A 487 18.11 22.90 13.85
N GLN A 488 19.11 23.78 13.97
CA GLN A 488 18.94 25.20 14.30
C GLN A 488 19.83 26.06 13.40
N ARG A 489 19.46 27.34 13.25
CA ARG A 489 20.34 28.36 12.66
C ARG A 489 21.43 28.69 13.66
N CYS A 490 22.69 28.71 13.23
CA CYS A 490 23.85 29.10 14.00
C CYS A 490 24.53 30.32 13.36
#